data_47da861e59ca17a6294a165d43acb9c9
#
_entry.id   47da861e59ca17a6294a165d43acb9c9
#
_cell.length_a   1.000
_cell.length_b   1.000
_cell.length_c   1.000
_cell.angle_alpha   90.00
_cell.angle_beta   90.00
_cell.angle_gamma   90.00
#
_symmetry.space_group_name_H-M   'P 1'
#
loop_
_entity.id
_entity.type
_entity.pdbx_description
1 polymer ?
#
loop_
_entity_poly.entity_id
_entity_poly.type
_entity_poly.pdbx_seq_one_letter_code
_entity_poly.pdbx_strand_id
1 'polypeptide(L)'
;MAWKKGKKPEQYLFTITDEFSDNWKSFKEEAKDNNQNISELLRNTVSSKLKNNAAKKALVLSPHTDDAELGCGGTIAKLIEEGWKVHVIYFSAVAERYPNLVEEAANSGKILGITHEVLDFHTRFFPRDRQEILQALYDHSRSINYDLVFTPTTTDIHQDHGVVTAEAKRAFRNCTLLGYELPWNNL
;
A
#
# COMPACT_ATOMS: atom_id res chain seq x y z
N MET A 1 30.90 -1.24 -4.88
CA MET A 1 30.84 -2.26 -3.79
C MET A 1 31.65 -3.46 -4.23
N ALA A 2 32.71 -3.79 -3.50
CA ALA A 2 33.61 -4.90 -3.84
C ALA A 2 32.97 -6.24 -3.45
N TRP A 3 32.91 -7.17 -4.38
CA TRP A 3 32.48 -8.54 -4.14
C TRP A 3 33.43 -9.23 -3.15
N LYS A 4 32.90 -9.67 -2.00
CA LYS A 4 33.65 -10.53 -1.11
C LYS A 4 33.86 -11.89 -1.78
N LYS A 5 35.12 -12.20 -2.16
CA LYS A 5 35.55 -13.54 -2.58
C LYS A 5 35.29 -14.52 -1.44
N GLY A 6 34.48 -15.57 -1.66
CA GLY A 6 34.52 -16.73 -0.77
C GLY A 6 33.28 -17.58 -0.54
N LYS A 7 32.12 -17.32 -1.15
CA LYS A 7 31.04 -18.33 -1.15
C LYS A 7 30.76 -18.76 -2.59
N LYS A 8 30.95 -20.08 -2.87
CA LYS A 8 30.41 -20.67 -4.10
C LYS A 8 28.89 -20.48 -4.07
N PRO A 9 28.26 -20.09 -5.19
CA PRO A 9 26.80 -20.05 -5.26
C PRO A 9 26.26 -21.44 -4.89
N GLU A 10 25.25 -21.47 -4.01
CA GLU A 10 24.55 -22.72 -3.74
C GLU A 10 23.97 -23.24 -5.06
N GLN A 11 24.41 -24.44 -5.44
CA GLN A 11 23.88 -25.11 -6.62
C GLN A 11 22.69 -25.99 -6.18
N TYR A 12 21.51 -25.63 -6.63
CA TYR A 12 20.32 -26.45 -6.45
C TYR A 12 20.18 -27.38 -7.66
N LEU A 13 20.21 -28.70 -7.43
CA LEU A 13 19.93 -29.71 -8.44
C LEU A 13 18.41 -29.99 -8.40
N PHE A 14 17.74 -29.73 -9.52
CA PHE A 14 16.35 -30.13 -9.69
C PHE A 14 16.29 -31.46 -10.43
N THR A 15 15.61 -32.43 -9.83
CA THR A 15 15.27 -33.66 -10.51
C THR A 15 13.94 -33.46 -11.22
N ILE A 16 13.94 -33.62 -12.54
CA ILE A 16 12.72 -33.54 -13.34
C ILE A 16 12.12 -34.95 -13.39
N THR A 17 10.95 -35.10 -12.79
CA THR A 17 10.18 -36.35 -12.81
C THR A 17 9.46 -36.49 -14.16
N ASP A 18 9.06 -37.71 -14.52
CA ASP A 18 8.35 -38.00 -15.78
C ASP A 18 7.07 -37.14 -15.92
N GLU A 19 6.39 -36.85 -14.83
CA GLU A 19 5.21 -35.98 -14.76
C GLU A 19 5.50 -34.53 -15.18
N PHE A 20 6.75 -34.06 -15.02
CA PHE A 20 7.19 -32.72 -15.41
C PHE A 20 7.91 -32.66 -16.76
N SER A 21 8.11 -33.81 -17.43
CA SER A 21 8.97 -33.88 -18.63
C SER A 21 8.42 -33.04 -19.80
N ASP A 22 7.12 -33.03 -20.01
CA ASP A 22 6.49 -32.31 -21.11
C ASP A 22 6.44 -30.80 -20.85
N ASN A 23 6.13 -30.41 -19.62
CA ASN A 23 6.20 -29.02 -19.18
C ASN A 23 7.64 -28.49 -19.28
N TRP A 24 8.64 -29.31 -19.00
CA TRP A 24 10.05 -28.95 -19.12
C TRP A 24 10.49 -28.79 -20.58
N LYS A 25 9.97 -29.60 -21.51
CA LYS A 25 10.21 -29.42 -22.94
C LYS A 25 9.64 -28.09 -23.44
N SER A 26 8.37 -27.82 -23.13
CA SER A 26 7.72 -26.55 -23.48
C SER A 26 8.45 -25.34 -22.91
N PHE A 27 8.95 -25.43 -21.67
CA PHE A 27 9.72 -24.38 -21.03
C PHE A 27 11.08 -24.11 -21.72
N LYS A 28 11.72 -25.17 -22.23
CA LYS A 28 12.96 -25.02 -23.02
C LYS A 28 12.71 -24.40 -24.39
N GLU A 29 11.59 -24.72 -25.03
CA GLU A 29 11.17 -24.12 -26.28
C GLU A 29 10.88 -22.63 -26.09
N GLU A 30 10.15 -22.27 -25.06
CA GLU A 30 9.87 -20.87 -24.68
C GLU A 30 11.16 -20.06 -24.47
N ALA A 31 12.15 -20.61 -23.75
CA ALA A 31 13.43 -19.97 -23.55
C ALA A 31 14.14 -19.70 -24.89
N LYS A 32 14.10 -20.68 -25.80
CA LYS A 32 14.71 -20.57 -27.14
C LYS A 32 14.01 -19.51 -28.00
N ASP A 33 12.68 -19.51 -28.01
CA ASP A 33 11.88 -18.56 -28.80
C ASP A 33 12.06 -17.11 -28.32
N ASN A 34 12.25 -16.91 -27.02
CA ASN A 34 12.52 -15.62 -26.42
C ASN A 34 14.01 -15.23 -26.43
N ASN A 35 14.89 -16.03 -27.04
CA ASN A 35 16.35 -15.85 -27.05
C ASN A 35 16.94 -15.65 -25.62
N GLN A 36 16.40 -16.37 -24.65
CA GLN A 36 16.82 -16.36 -23.25
C GLN A 36 17.46 -17.69 -22.87
N ASN A 37 18.41 -17.67 -21.94
CA ASN A 37 18.85 -18.94 -21.36
C ASN A 37 17.83 -19.42 -20.31
N ILE A 38 17.79 -20.74 -20.09
CA ILE A 38 16.84 -21.41 -19.19
C ILE A 38 16.92 -20.84 -17.75
N SER A 39 18.11 -20.53 -17.26
CA SER A 39 18.31 -19.96 -15.93
C SER A 39 17.73 -18.54 -15.81
N GLU A 40 17.76 -17.78 -16.88
CA GLU A 40 17.16 -16.45 -16.95
C GLU A 40 15.64 -16.52 -16.99
N LEU A 41 15.08 -17.39 -17.83
CA LEU A 41 13.63 -17.62 -17.89
C LEU A 41 13.10 -18.13 -16.56
N LEU A 42 13.77 -19.09 -15.89
CA LEU A 42 13.41 -19.58 -14.56
C LEU A 42 13.41 -18.44 -13.53
N ARG A 43 14.47 -17.60 -13.51
CA ARG A 43 14.56 -16.48 -12.59
C ARG A 43 13.42 -15.49 -12.81
N ASN A 44 13.12 -15.16 -14.05
CA ASN A 44 12.05 -14.24 -14.41
C ASN A 44 10.68 -14.80 -14.03
N THR A 45 10.41 -16.09 -14.31
CA THR A 45 9.17 -16.78 -13.97
C THR A 45 8.97 -16.86 -12.46
N VAL A 46 10.01 -17.27 -11.71
CA VAL A 46 9.96 -17.32 -10.23
C VAL A 46 9.77 -15.92 -9.66
N SER A 47 10.50 -14.93 -10.17
CA SER A 47 10.38 -13.54 -9.70
C SER A 47 8.99 -12.96 -9.98
N SER A 48 8.41 -13.24 -11.16
CA SER A 48 7.05 -12.78 -11.48
C SER A 48 6.00 -13.47 -10.58
N LYS A 49 6.15 -14.76 -10.33
CA LYS A 49 5.24 -15.52 -9.47
C LYS A 49 5.34 -15.10 -8.01
N LEU A 50 6.54 -14.79 -7.52
CA LEU A 50 6.75 -14.26 -6.17
C LEU A 50 6.17 -12.84 -6.04
N LYS A 51 6.29 -11.99 -7.07
CA LYS A 51 5.65 -10.67 -7.11
C LYS A 51 4.13 -10.76 -7.14
N ASN A 52 3.58 -11.72 -7.89
CA ASN A 52 2.14 -11.95 -7.95
C ASN A 52 1.56 -12.57 -6.67
N ASN A 53 2.38 -13.24 -5.86
CA ASN A 53 2.01 -13.78 -4.54
C ASN A 53 2.28 -12.79 -3.38
N ALA A 54 2.88 -11.64 -3.64
CA ALA A 54 3.01 -10.61 -2.61
C ALA A 54 1.61 -10.09 -2.28
N ALA A 55 1.26 -10.06 -0.99
CA ALA A 55 -0.01 -9.48 -0.55
C ALA A 55 -0.14 -8.05 -1.08
N LYS A 56 -1.25 -7.76 -1.75
CA LYS A 56 -1.57 -6.42 -2.23
C LYS A 56 -1.63 -5.45 -1.05
N LYS A 57 -1.31 -4.19 -1.29
CA LYS A 57 -1.23 -3.17 -0.25
C LYS A 57 -2.14 -2.01 -0.57
N ALA A 58 -2.97 -1.64 0.40
CA ALA A 58 -3.77 -0.45 0.34
C ALA A 58 -3.36 0.55 1.42
N LEU A 59 -3.38 1.82 1.07
CA LEU A 59 -3.22 2.95 1.98
C LEU A 59 -4.55 3.68 2.09
N VAL A 60 -4.95 4.03 3.30
CA VAL A 60 -6.12 4.88 3.55
C VAL A 60 -5.63 6.15 4.23
N LEU A 61 -5.94 7.28 3.64
CA LEU A 61 -5.61 8.61 4.16
C LEU A 61 -6.82 9.15 4.90
N SER A 62 -6.72 9.23 6.22
CA SER A 62 -7.77 9.69 7.12
C SER A 62 -7.39 11.03 7.72
N PRO A 63 -7.95 12.15 7.28
CA PRO A 63 -7.66 13.47 7.85
C PRO A 63 -7.82 13.50 9.38
N HIS A 64 -8.87 12.86 9.89
CA HIS A 64 -9.11 12.69 11.32
C HIS A 64 -9.26 11.20 11.68
N THR A 65 -9.42 10.87 12.95
CA THR A 65 -9.36 9.49 13.46
C THR A 65 -10.61 8.64 13.20
N ASP A 66 -11.62 9.16 12.52
CA ASP A 66 -12.89 8.48 12.23
C ASP A 66 -13.24 8.45 10.72
N ASP A 67 -12.58 9.26 9.90
CA ASP A 67 -12.93 9.41 8.49
C ASP A 67 -12.76 8.12 7.69
N ALA A 68 -11.70 7.34 7.97
CA ALA A 68 -11.44 6.08 7.29
C ALA A 68 -12.51 5.03 7.60
N GLU A 69 -12.88 4.90 8.86
CA GLU A 69 -13.89 3.96 9.32
C GLU A 69 -15.27 4.30 8.76
N LEU A 70 -15.65 5.57 8.85
CA LEU A 70 -16.95 6.06 8.41
C LEU A 70 -17.09 6.07 6.88
N GLY A 71 -16.02 6.48 6.18
CA GLY A 71 -16.04 6.61 4.73
C GLY A 71 -15.80 5.30 3.97
N CYS A 72 -14.94 4.42 4.49
CA CYS A 72 -14.57 3.19 3.79
C CYS A 72 -14.30 1.96 4.68
N GLY A 73 -14.78 1.95 5.95
CA GLY A 73 -14.57 0.83 6.87
C GLY A 73 -15.03 -0.52 6.34
N GLY A 74 -16.17 -0.57 5.67
CA GLY A 74 -16.66 -1.79 5.02
C GLY A 74 -15.74 -2.26 3.89
N THR A 75 -15.18 -1.34 3.10
CA THR A 75 -14.19 -1.65 2.07
C THR A 75 -12.89 -2.14 2.68
N ILE A 76 -12.43 -1.51 3.76
CA ILE A 76 -11.25 -1.95 4.51
C ILE A 76 -11.43 -3.39 5.00
N ALA A 77 -12.54 -3.69 5.67
CA ALA A 77 -12.84 -5.03 6.18
C ALA A 77 -12.82 -6.07 5.05
N LYS A 78 -13.43 -5.75 3.90
CA LYS A 78 -13.42 -6.64 2.74
C LYS A 78 -12.01 -6.86 2.16
N LEU A 79 -11.20 -5.83 2.05
CA LEU A 79 -9.81 -5.96 1.58
C LEU A 79 -8.99 -6.86 2.53
N ILE A 80 -9.15 -6.70 3.84
CA ILE A 80 -8.48 -7.56 4.84
C ILE A 80 -8.94 -9.02 4.68
N GLU A 81 -10.24 -9.28 4.51
CA GLU A 81 -10.78 -10.62 4.26
C GLU A 81 -10.18 -11.24 2.98
N GLU A 82 -9.94 -10.44 1.96
CA GLU A 82 -9.29 -10.84 0.69
C GLU A 82 -7.76 -10.97 0.80
N GLY A 83 -7.17 -10.77 1.98
CA GLY A 83 -5.74 -10.95 2.24
C GLY A 83 -4.86 -9.75 1.87
N TRP A 84 -5.43 -8.58 1.66
CA TRP A 84 -4.68 -7.34 1.49
C TRP A 84 -4.05 -6.89 2.80
N LYS A 85 -2.92 -6.19 2.70
CA LYS A 85 -2.36 -5.42 3.82
C LYS A 85 -2.86 -3.99 3.72
N VAL A 86 -3.64 -3.57 4.69
CA VAL A 86 -4.17 -2.20 4.74
C VAL A 86 -3.42 -1.41 5.81
N HIS A 87 -2.96 -0.22 5.43
CA HIS A 87 -2.37 0.76 6.34
C HIS A 87 -3.21 2.03 6.35
N VAL A 88 -3.44 2.61 7.53
CA VAL A 88 -4.19 3.87 7.68
C VAL A 88 -3.27 4.93 8.26
N ILE A 89 -3.24 6.10 7.63
CA ILE A 89 -2.59 7.30 8.18
C ILE A 89 -3.69 8.23 8.68
N TYR A 90 -3.73 8.43 10.00
CA TYR A 90 -4.53 9.48 10.63
C TYR A 90 -3.68 10.73 10.75
N PHE A 91 -4.08 11.82 10.09
CA PHE A 91 -3.29 13.05 10.07
C PHE A 91 -3.42 13.85 11.37
N SER A 92 -4.57 13.78 12.04
CA SER A 92 -4.82 14.49 13.30
C SER A 92 -5.70 13.66 14.24
N ALA A 93 -5.29 13.56 15.49
CA ALA A 93 -6.09 12.97 16.56
C ALA A 93 -6.66 13.99 17.54
N VAL A 94 -6.33 15.29 17.39
CA VAL A 94 -6.72 16.37 18.33
C VAL A 94 -6.49 15.97 19.80
N ALA A 95 -5.36 15.30 20.06
CA ALA A 95 -5.06 14.66 21.36
C ALA A 95 -5.09 15.64 22.55
N GLU A 96 -4.81 16.92 22.30
CA GLU A 96 -4.87 17.96 23.34
C GLU A 96 -6.29 18.13 23.92
N ARG A 97 -7.32 17.97 23.09
CA ARG A 97 -8.71 18.13 23.49
C ARG A 97 -9.38 16.79 23.82
N TYR A 98 -8.96 15.73 23.11
CA TYR A 98 -9.54 14.40 23.20
C TYR A 98 -8.44 13.35 23.33
N PRO A 99 -7.85 13.19 24.51
CA PRO A 99 -6.64 12.36 24.72
C PRO A 99 -6.87 10.87 24.40
N ASN A 100 -8.11 10.40 24.40
CA ASN A 100 -8.44 9.00 24.14
C ASN A 100 -8.49 8.65 22.65
N LEU A 101 -8.54 9.63 21.72
CA LEU A 101 -8.72 9.35 20.29
C LEU A 101 -7.58 8.52 19.69
N VAL A 102 -6.35 8.67 20.17
CA VAL A 102 -5.22 7.85 19.73
C VAL A 102 -5.42 6.38 20.13
N GLU A 103 -5.89 6.15 21.36
CA GLU A 103 -6.19 4.79 21.84
C GLU A 103 -7.41 4.19 21.12
N GLU A 104 -8.44 4.99 20.86
CA GLU A 104 -9.62 4.59 20.12
C GLU A 104 -9.26 4.20 18.67
N ALA A 105 -8.43 4.98 17.98
CA ALA A 105 -7.90 4.64 16.66
C ALA A 105 -7.09 3.33 16.68
N ALA A 106 -6.28 3.12 17.73
CA ALA A 106 -5.54 1.88 17.89
C ALA A 106 -6.47 0.65 18.12
N ASN A 107 -7.55 0.84 18.87
CA ASN A 107 -8.55 -0.22 19.10
C ASN A 107 -9.37 -0.52 17.84
N SER A 108 -9.77 0.49 17.08
CA SER A 108 -10.38 0.35 15.76
C SER A 108 -9.46 -0.44 14.83
N GLY A 109 -8.18 -0.06 14.79
CA GLY A 109 -7.18 -0.75 13.98
C GLY A 109 -7.03 -2.25 14.32
N LYS A 110 -7.08 -2.61 15.60
CA LYS A 110 -7.06 -4.03 16.03
C LYS A 110 -8.31 -4.78 15.57
N ILE A 111 -9.48 -4.16 15.66
CA ILE A 111 -10.76 -4.77 15.24
C ILE A 111 -10.76 -5.00 13.72
N LEU A 112 -10.32 -4.02 12.95
CA LEU A 112 -10.27 -4.09 11.49
C LEU A 112 -9.11 -4.95 10.95
N GLY A 113 -8.10 -5.24 11.78
CA GLY A 113 -6.90 -6.00 11.35
C GLY A 113 -5.93 -5.18 10.50
N ILE A 114 -5.92 -3.87 10.65
CA ILE A 114 -5.06 -2.93 9.91
C ILE A 114 -3.82 -2.55 10.70
N THR A 115 -2.81 -2.05 9.99
CA THR A 115 -1.73 -1.24 10.59
C THR A 115 -2.08 0.23 10.47
N HIS A 116 -1.62 1.05 11.40
CA HIS A 116 -1.88 2.50 11.35
C HIS A 116 -0.74 3.29 11.93
N GLU A 117 -0.73 4.57 11.62
CA GLU A 117 0.04 5.61 12.32
C GLU A 117 -0.84 6.84 12.52
N VAL A 118 -0.49 7.63 13.51
CA VAL A 118 -1.16 8.90 13.84
C VAL A 118 -0.11 10.00 13.75
N LEU A 119 -0.33 10.98 12.88
CA LEU A 119 0.47 12.17 12.74
C LEU A 119 -0.05 13.27 13.66
N ASP A 120 0.76 14.31 13.86
CA ASP A 120 0.46 15.39 14.81
C ASP A 120 0.13 16.72 14.11
N PHE A 121 -0.73 16.66 13.08
CA PHE A 121 -1.23 17.87 12.44
C PHE A 121 -2.44 18.42 13.21
N HIS A 122 -2.52 19.75 13.29
CA HIS A 122 -3.66 20.39 13.94
C HIS A 122 -4.88 20.43 13.04
N THR A 123 -5.99 19.86 13.49
CA THR A 123 -7.30 19.97 12.81
C THR A 123 -7.61 21.44 12.49
N ARG A 124 -8.11 21.70 11.28
CA ARG A 124 -8.42 23.01 10.68
C ARG A 124 -7.20 23.84 10.26
N PHE A 125 -5.98 23.36 10.48
CA PHE A 125 -4.76 24.04 10.08
C PHE A 125 -4.04 23.38 8.92
N PHE A 126 -4.55 22.29 8.34
CA PHE A 126 -3.92 21.60 7.21
C PHE A 126 -3.61 22.52 6.00
N PRO A 127 -4.43 23.55 5.68
CA PRO A 127 -4.05 24.51 4.65
C PRO A 127 -2.73 25.24 4.92
N ARG A 128 -2.39 25.49 6.20
CA ARG A 128 -1.10 26.07 6.61
C ARG A 128 0.03 25.06 6.49
N ASP A 129 -0.21 23.82 6.91
CA ASP A 129 0.78 22.75 7.04
C ASP A 129 0.86 21.88 5.76
N ARG A 130 0.38 22.43 4.65
CA ARG A 130 0.22 21.72 3.37
C ARG A 130 1.51 21.11 2.83
N GLN A 131 2.64 21.80 3.00
CA GLN A 131 3.94 21.32 2.50
C GLN A 131 4.45 20.14 3.32
N GLU A 132 4.27 20.17 4.62
CA GLU A 132 4.63 19.10 5.54
C GLU A 132 3.78 17.85 5.29
N ILE A 133 2.47 18.05 5.04
CA ILE A 133 1.55 16.97 4.64
C ILE A 133 2.00 16.33 3.33
N LEU A 134 2.34 17.15 2.31
CA LEU A 134 2.88 16.62 1.06
C LEU A 134 4.16 15.84 1.27
N GLN A 135 5.07 16.33 2.12
CA GLN A 135 6.34 15.65 2.39
C GLN A 135 6.10 14.29 3.05
N ALA A 136 5.25 14.22 4.07
CA ALA A 136 4.89 12.96 4.72
C ALA A 136 4.34 11.94 3.73
N LEU A 137 3.40 12.35 2.87
CA LEU A 137 2.83 11.50 1.81
C LEU A 137 3.85 11.08 0.77
N TYR A 138 4.76 11.98 0.39
CA TYR A 138 5.84 11.69 -0.55
C TYR A 138 6.80 10.63 0.01
N ASP A 139 7.17 10.72 1.27
CA ASP A 139 8.05 9.75 1.94
C ASP A 139 7.40 8.37 2.00
N HIS A 140 6.10 8.30 2.28
CA HIS A 140 5.31 7.06 2.18
C HIS A 140 5.31 6.48 0.77
N SER A 141 5.07 7.30 -0.24
CA SER A 141 5.04 6.87 -1.65
C SER A 141 6.38 6.33 -2.15
N ARG A 142 7.49 6.75 -1.52
CA ARG A 142 8.85 6.30 -1.86
C ARG A 142 9.29 5.06 -1.09
N SER A 143 8.74 4.85 0.09
CA SER A 143 9.12 3.73 0.97
C SER A 143 8.30 2.46 0.70
N ILE A 144 7.04 2.62 0.28
CA ILE A 144 6.11 1.51 0.09
C ILE A 144 5.39 1.67 -1.25
N ASN A 145 5.40 0.61 -2.06
CA ASN A 145 4.55 0.53 -3.24
C ASN A 145 3.15 0.08 -2.82
N TYR A 146 2.18 0.98 -2.92
CA TYR A 146 0.77 0.69 -2.72
C TYR A 146 0.09 0.39 -4.05
N ASP A 147 -0.82 -0.59 -4.06
CA ASP A 147 -1.67 -0.90 -5.21
C ASP A 147 -2.89 0.02 -5.28
N LEU A 148 -3.41 0.41 -4.11
CA LEU A 148 -4.53 1.34 -3.95
C LEU A 148 -4.22 2.38 -2.88
N VAL A 149 -4.68 3.61 -3.11
CA VAL A 149 -4.72 4.67 -2.10
C VAL A 149 -6.14 5.23 -2.03
N PHE A 150 -6.70 5.25 -0.83
CA PHE A 150 -7.99 5.86 -0.55
C PHE A 150 -7.79 7.23 0.09
N THR A 151 -8.57 8.21 -0.31
CA THR A 151 -8.55 9.58 0.20
C THR A 151 -9.98 10.11 0.21
N PRO A 152 -10.31 11.16 0.97
CA PRO A 152 -11.60 11.82 0.81
C PRO A 152 -11.87 12.21 -0.63
N THR A 153 -13.13 12.25 -1.05
CA THR A 153 -13.50 12.71 -2.39
C THR A 153 -13.16 14.18 -2.60
N THR A 154 -13.03 14.58 -3.86
CA THR A 154 -12.73 15.98 -4.21
C THR A 154 -13.91 16.94 -4.02
N THR A 155 -15.09 16.40 -3.78
CA THR A 155 -16.33 17.14 -3.49
C THR A 155 -16.56 17.36 -2.00
N ASP A 156 -15.69 16.79 -1.14
CA ASP A 156 -15.75 17.00 0.31
C ASP A 156 -15.45 18.46 0.64
N ILE A 157 -16.36 19.08 1.39
CA ILE A 157 -16.28 20.52 1.72
C ILE A 157 -15.38 20.83 2.92
N HIS A 158 -14.91 19.78 3.65
CA HIS A 158 -14.02 20.01 4.77
C HIS A 158 -12.63 20.41 4.27
N GLN A 159 -12.12 21.54 4.74
CA GLN A 159 -10.85 22.10 4.25
C GLN A 159 -9.64 21.16 4.43
N ASP A 160 -9.56 20.43 5.56
CA ASP A 160 -8.48 19.50 5.83
C ASP A 160 -8.52 18.29 4.87
N HIS A 161 -9.73 17.79 4.56
CA HIS A 161 -9.95 16.73 3.57
C HIS A 161 -9.50 17.16 2.18
N GLY A 162 -9.83 18.37 1.79
CA GLY A 162 -9.40 18.95 0.52
C GLY A 162 -7.88 19.04 0.39
N VAL A 163 -7.17 19.36 1.47
CA VAL A 163 -5.70 19.39 1.49
C VAL A 163 -5.14 17.99 1.35
N VAL A 164 -5.56 17.02 2.16
CA VAL A 164 -5.07 15.63 2.10
C VAL A 164 -5.29 15.07 0.70
N THR A 165 -6.47 15.24 0.11
CA THR A 165 -6.80 14.78 -1.24
C THR A 165 -5.94 15.44 -2.31
N ALA A 166 -5.71 16.75 -2.23
CA ALA A 166 -4.89 17.47 -3.19
C ALA A 166 -3.42 17.01 -3.15
N GLU A 167 -2.87 16.81 -1.95
CA GLU A 167 -1.48 16.40 -1.79
C GLU A 167 -1.30 14.89 -2.09
N ALA A 168 -2.29 14.06 -1.81
CA ALA A 168 -2.29 12.66 -2.21
C ALA A 168 -2.14 12.49 -3.73
N LYS A 169 -2.87 13.29 -4.53
CA LYS A 169 -2.73 13.30 -6.00
C LYS A 169 -1.34 13.69 -6.48
N ARG A 170 -0.63 14.51 -5.71
CA ARG A 170 0.75 14.93 -6.03
C ARG A 170 1.77 13.86 -5.64
N ALA A 171 1.56 13.18 -4.50
CA ALA A 171 2.49 12.19 -3.97
C ALA A 171 2.36 10.82 -4.66
N PHE A 172 1.14 10.36 -4.93
CA PHE A 172 0.85 9.00 -5.43
C PHE A 172 0.48 8.98 -6.92
N ARG A 173 1.40 9.42 -7.79
CA ARG A 173 1.16 9.54 -9.25
C ARG A 173 1.09 8.21 -10.00
N ASN A 174 1.66 7.16 -9.42
CA ASN A 174 1.84 5.85 -10.08
C ASN A 174 0.98 4.76 -9.45
N CYS A 175 -0.07 5.13 -8.72
CA CYS A 175 -0.99 4.17 -8.13
C CYS A 175 -2.45 4.61 -8.35
N THR A 176 -3.38 3.68 -8.17
CA THR A 176 -4.80 3.98 -8.27
C THR A 176 -5.26 4.73 -7.03
N LEU A 177 -5.79 5.95 -7.21
CA LEU A 177 -6.44 6.71 -6.14
C LEU A 177 -7.95 6.57 -6.25
N LEU A 178 -8.60 6.24 -5.12
CA LEU A 178 -10.05 6.15 -4.98
C LEU A 178 -10.52 7.13 -3.91
N GLY A 179 -11.61 7.85 -4.22
CA GLY A 179 -12.24 8.75 -3.26
C GLY A 179 -13.28 8.02 -2.44
N TYR A 180 -13.29 8.24 -1.12
CA TYR A 180 -14.39 7.85 -0.25
C TYR A 180 -15.23 9.09 0.15
N GLU A 181 -16.50 8.88 0.43
CA GLU A 181 -17.44 9.94 0.78
C GLU A 181 -17.83 9.87 2.24
N LEU A 182 -17.92 11.05 2.85
CA LEU A 182 -18.59 11.26 4.13
C LEU A 182 -19.91 11.99 3.83
N PRO A 183 -21.07 11.34 4.02
CA PRO A 183 -22.35 11.87 3.51
C PRO A 183 -22.70 13.29 3.95
N TRP A 184 -22.26 13.69 5.14
CA TRP A 184 -22.51 15.04 5.69
C TRP A 184 -21.55 16.12 5.17
N ASN A 185 -20.48 15.73 4.47
CA ASN A 185 -19.50 16.65 3.86
C ASN A 185 -19.69 16.81 2.36
N ASN A 186 -20.59 16.05 1.73
CA ASN A 186 -20.88 16.12 0.30
C ASN A 186 -22.27 16.74 0.11
N LEU A 187 -22.31 17.96 -0.41
CA LEU A 187 -23.53 18.72 -0.71
C LEU A 187 -23.88 18.63 -2.19
#